data_f9be0db59c8d63b204cff31883f80f39
#
_entry.id   f9be0db59c8d63b204cff31883f80f39
#
_cell.length_a   1.000
_cell.length_b   1.000
_cell.length_c   1.000
_cell.angle_alpha   90.00
_cell.angle_beta   90.00
_cell.angle_gamma   90.00
#
_symmetry.space_group_name_H-M   'P 1'
#
loop_
_entity.id
_entity.type
_entity.pdbx_description
1 polymer ?
#
loop_
_entity_poly.entity_id
_entity_poly.type
_entity_poly.pdbx_seq_one_letter_code
_entity_poly.pdbx_strand_id
1 'polypeptide(L)'
;AAKPLPLDKAEGLGLMRVNEALEINEFVEKPTDPKVIAGLAVGSGVKSKMKDPDSGDYCLASMGIYVFNARVLSEALDSEMKDFGKEVIPSLLGKKKLHSYVFDDYWEDIGTVKAFFECNLQLTDIKPPFNFYNETQRIYTRARYLPAVKVNGATIHHAVIADGSIINNATLNRVMLGVRSVISEGSKLENVVMMGADDFENDTDFEENVALGRPNIGVGKGCSIRNAILDKNVRIGNNVVLDPAGLEDNFESGADVVIRDGVLIVTKDTVLLDGFQMKA
;
A
#
# COMPACT_ATOMS: atom_id res chain seq x y z
N ALA A 1 3.95 5.50 -19.07
CA ALA A 1 5.18 5.61 -18.27
C ALA A 1 5.74 4.24 -17.99
N ALA A 2 7.07 4.14 -17.91
CA ALA A 2 7.77 2.89 -17.67
C ALA A 2 8.88 3.07 -16.64
N LYS A 3 8.94 2.17 -15.66
CA LYS A 3 9.96 2.11 -14.62
C LYS A 3 11.09 1.17 -15.05
N PRO A 4 12.35 1.62 -15.10
CA PRO A 4 13.48 0.70 -15.19
C PRO A 4 13.59 -0.13 -13.91
N LEU A 5 13.64 -1.45 -14.05
CA LEU A 5 13.80 -2.38 -12.94
C LEU A 5 14.85 -3.43 -13.27
N PRO A 6 15.65 -3.90 -12.29
CA PRO A 6 16.46 -5.10 -12.44
C PRO A 6 15.58 -6.30 -12.86
N LEU A 7 16.14 -7.20 -13.67
CA LEU A 7 15.38 -8.34 -14.22
C LEU A 7 14.76 -9.26 -13.15
N ASP A 8 15.41 -9.37 -12.00
CA ASP A 8 14.94 -10.17 -10.85
C ASP A 8 13.70 -9.57 -10.15
N LYS A 9 13.39 -8.29 -10.42
CA LYS A 9 12.20 -7.59 -9.91
C LYS A 9 11.08 -7.43 -10.94
N ALA A 10 11.21 -8.09 -12.10
CA ALA A 10 10.29 -7.93 -13.22
C ALA A 10 9.01 -8.76 -13.12
N GLU A 11 8.97 -9.75 -12.22
CA GLU A 11 7.85 -10.67 -12.07
C GLU A 11 6.56 -9.94 -11.69
N GLY A 12 5.45 -10.37 -12.31
CA GLY A 12 4.13 -9.81 -12.03
C GLY A 12 3.80 -8.50 -12.72
N LEU A 13 4.74 -7.91 -13.48
CA LEU A 13 4.57 -6.63 -14.17
C LEU A 13 4.46 -6.80 -15.69
N GLY A 14 3.78 -5.88 -16.36
CA GLY A 14 3.82 -5.77 -17.82
C GLY A 14 5.17 -5.21 -18.26
N LEU A 15 5.88 -5.91 -19.14
CA LEU A 15 7.21 -5.52 -19.61
C LEU A 15 7.17 -5.06 -21.06
N MET A 16 8.04 -4.13 -21.41
CA MET A 16 8.12 -3.61 -22.76
C MET A 16 9.54 -3.58 -23.32
N ARG A 17 9.66 -3.82 -24.60
CA ARG A 17 10.87 -3.55 -25.40
C ARG A 17 10.69 -2.25 -26.16
N VAL A 18 11.72 -1.43 -26.17
CA VAL A 18 11.74 -0.17 -26.91
C VAL A 18 12.95 -0.09 -27.82
N ASN A 19 12.85 0.70 -28.87
CA ASN A 19 14.00 1.08 -29.69
C ASN A 19 14.75 2.30 -29.09
N GLU A 20 15.81 2.76 -29.73
CA GLU A 20 16.62 3.91 -29.28
C GLU A 20 15.81 5.22 -29.19
N ALA A 21 14.73 5.35 -29.94
CA ALA A 21 13.82 6.49 -29.90
C ALA A 21 12.75 6.33 -28.80
N LEU A 22 12.83 5.30 -27.94
CA LEU A 22 11.82 4.91 -26.93
C LEU A 22 10.45 4.56 -27.49
N GLU A 23 10.37 4.20 -28.76
CA GLU A 23 9.14 3.67 -29.34
C GLU A 23 8.98 2.21 -28.92
N ILE A 24 7.79 1.87 -28.40
CA ILE A 24 7.48 0.53 -27.90
C ILE A 24 7.20 -0.36 -29.11
N ASN A 25 7.97 -1.42 -29.27
CA ASN A 25 7.83 -2.40 -30.34
C ASN A 25 7.38 -3.78 -29.84
N GLU A 26 7.42 -4.03 -28.55
CA GLU A 26 6.91 -5.25 -27.93
C GLU A 26 6.39 -4.93 -26.53
N PHE A 27 5.30 -5.59 -26.14
CA PHE A 27 4.71 -5.51 -24.82
C PHE A 27 4.25 -6.91 -24.41
N VAL A 28 4.69 -7.37 -23.23
CA VAL A 28 4.33 -8.68 -22.68
C VAL A 28 3.80 -8.49 -21.27
N GLU A 29 2.54 -8.84 -21.09
CA GLU A 29 1.89 -8.71 -19.78
C GLU A 29 2.26 -9.89 -18.87
N LYS A 30 2.87 -9.59 -17.74
CA LYS A 30 3.22 -10.53 -16.66
C LYS A 30 3.94 -11.80 -17.14
N PRO A 31 5.06 -11.68 -17.86
CA PRO A 31 5.80 -12.87 -18.30
C PRO A 31 6.35 -13.64 -17.09
N THR A 32 6.23 -14.97 -17.14
CA THR A 32 6.77 -15.86 -16.09
C THR A 32 8.00 -16.63 -16.55
N ASP A 33 8.26 -16.67 -17.87
CA ASP A 33 9.44 -17.35 -18.41
C ASP A 33 10.67 -16.43 -18.31
N PRO A 34 11.73 -16.84 -17.55
CA PRO A 34 12.96 -16.06 -17.41
C PRO A 34 13.63 -15.74 -18.76
N LYS A 35 13.47 -16.58 -19.79
CA LYS A 35 14.02 -16.32 -21.12
C LYS A 35 13.30 -15.18 -21.82
N VAL A 36 11.99 -15.08 -21.64
CA VAL A 36 11.19 -13.97 -22.16
C VAL A 36 11.59 -12.69 -21.46
N ILE A 37 11.70 -12.70 -20.12
CA ILE A 37 12.13 -11.54 -19.33
C ILE A 37 13.52 -11.10 -19.77
N ALA A 38 14.49 -11.99 -19.87
CA ALA A 38 15.84 -11.68 -20.35
C ALA A 38 15.84 -11.11 -21.78
N GLY A 39 14.95 -11.61 -22.64
CA GLY A 39 14.78 -11.11 -24.01
C GLY A 39 14.27 -9.66 -24.07
N LEU A 40 13.65 -9.15 -22.99
CA LEU A 40 13.13 -7.78 -22.89
C LEU A 40 14.14 -6.82 -22.21
N ALA A 41 15.36 -7.26 -21.96
CA ALA A 41 16.40 -6.43 -21.39
C ALA A 41 16.66 -5.17 -22.25
N VAL A 42 16.87 -4.03 -21.57
CA VAL A 42 17.09 -2.74 -22.24
C VAL A 42 18.51 -2.58 -22.75
N GLY A 43 18.63 -1.96 -23.91
CA GLY A 43 19.93 -1.60 -24.48
C GLY A 43 20.58 -0.37 -23.81
N SER A 44 21.84 -0.09 -24.21
CA SER A 44 22.63 1.04 -23.68
C SER A 44 21.96 2.41 -23.86
N GLY A 45 21.19 2.60 -24.92
CA GLY A 45 20.46 3.85 -25.19
C GLY A 45 19.37 4.16 -24.16
N VAL A 46 18.74 3.14 -23.55
CA VAL A 46 17.81 3.32 -22.44
C VAL A 46 18.56 3.51 -21.13
N LYS A 47 19.61 2.71 -20.88
CA LYS A 47 20.47 2.85 -19.69
C LYS A 47 21.03 4.27 -19.54
N SER A 48 21.43 4.92 -20.63
CA SER A 48 21.94 6.30 -20.60
C SER A 48 20.91 7.36 -20.15
N LYS A 49 19.62 6.99 -20.08
CA LYS A 49 18.53 7.87 -19.62
C LYS A 49 18.18 7.63 -18.16
N MET A 50 18.77 6.65 -17.52
CA MET A 50 18.61 6.35 -16.10
C MET A 50 19.53 7.26 -15.28
N LYS A 51 19.12 7.60 -14.06
CA LYS A 51 19.86 8.50 -13.17
C LYS A 51 21.17 7.89 -12.68
N ASP A 52 21.15 6.61 -12.32
CA ASP A 52 22.31 5.92 -11.75
C ASP A 52 22.23 4.40 -12.07
N PRO A 53 22.44 4.01 -13.36
CA PRO A 53 22.36 2.62 -13.73
C PRO A 53 23.64 1.91 -13.27
N ASP A 54 23.50 0.88 -12.47
CA ASP A 54 24.60 -0.05 -12.21
C ASP A 54 24.92 -0.90 -13.46
N SER A 55 25.87 -1.85 -13.33
CA SER A 55 26.26 -2.76 -14.41
C SER A 55 25.25 -3.88 -14.70
N GLY A 56 24.18 -3.97 -13.93
CA GLY A 56 23.16 -5.02 -14.04
C GLY A 56 22.29 -4.89 -15.30
N ASP A 57 21.54 -5.94 -15.58
CA ASP A 57 20.55 -5.93 -16.65
C ASP A 57 19.19 -5.44 -16.13
N TYR A 58 18.59 -4.55 -16.90
CA TYR A 58 17.31 -3.91 -16.59
C TYR A 58 16.27 -4.24 -17.64
N CYS A 59 15.01 -4.19 -17.25
CA CYS A 59 13.85 -4.14 -18.16
C CYS A 59 13.03 -2.88 -17.90
N LEU A 60 12.13 -2.54 -18.82
CA LEU A 60 11.14 -1.48 -18.63
C LEU A 60 9.79 -2.09 -18.24
N ALA A 61 9.37 -1.82 -17.00
CA ALA A 61 8.07 -2.23 -16.50
C ALA A 61 7.02 -1.14 -16.72
N SER A 62 5.84 -1.53 -17.17
CA SER A 62 4.70 -0.63 -17.27
C SER A 62 4.23 -0.18 -15.90
N MET A 63 4.11 1.13 -15.72
CA MET A 63 3.57 1.71 -14.50
C MET A 63 2.03 1.76 -14.48
N GLY A 64 1.35 1.30 -15.53
CA GLY A 64 -0.11 1.44 -15.66
C GLY A 64 -0.57 2.89 -15.89
N ILE A 65 0.34 3.81 -16.18
CA ILE A 65 0.05 5.23 -16.39
C ILE A 65 0.24 5.56 -17.87
N TYR A 66 -0.85 5.95 -18.51
CA TYR A 66 -0.89 6.19 -19.96
C TYR A 66 -1.40 7.59 -20.28
N VAL A 67 -0.85 8.17 -21.34
CA VAL A 67 -1.36 9.41 -21.94
C VAL A 67 -1.70 9.11 -23.39
N PHE A 68 -2.96 9.30 -23.74
CA PHE A 68 -3.47 9.04 -25.09
C PHE A 68 -3.88 10.33 -25.81
N ASN A 69 -3.71 10.34 -27.11
CA ASN A 69 -4.52 11.22 -27.94
C ASN A 69 -6.00 10.78 -27.80
N ALA A 70 -6.91 11.73 -27.52
CA ALA A 70 -8.31 11.44 -27.22
C ALA A 70 -9.01 10.62 -28.32
N ARG A 71 -8.71 10.92 -29.60
CA ARG A 71 -9.24 10.17 -30.73
C ARG A 71 -8.75 8.73 -30.74
N VAL A 72 -7.45 8.51 -30.48
CA VAL A 72 -6.87 7.16 -30.44
C VAL A 72 -7.46 6.35 -29.30
N LEU A 73 -7.66 6.99 -28.13
CA LEU A 73 -8.30 6.33 -27.00
C LEU A 73 -9.75 5.92 -27.35
N SER A 74 -10.52 6.83 -27.93
CA SER A 74 -11.90 6.55 -28.33
C SER A 74 -11.95 5.38 -29.32
N GLU A 75 -11.09 5.39 -30.35
CA GLU A 75 -11.00 4.31 -31.33
C GLU A 75 -10.61 2.96 -30.69
N ALA A 76 -9.70 2.98 -29.69
CA ALA A 76 -9.25 1.76 -29.02
C ALA A 76 -10.31 1.18 -28.07
N LEU A 77 -11.13 2.06 -27.45
CA LEU A 77 -12.20 1.65 -26.54
C LEU A 77 -13.51 1.29 -27.25
N ASP A 78 -13.64 1.60 -28.55
CA ASP A 78 -14.74 1.13 -29.41
C ASP A 78 -14.51 -0.35 -29.79
N SER A 79 -14.37 -1.20 -28.77
CA SER A 79 -14.06 -2.62 -28.87
C SER A 79 -14.53 -3.35 -27.60
N GLU A 80 -14.56 -4.67 -27.63
CA GLU A 80 -14.89 -5.50 -26.46
C GLU A 80 -13.69 -5.72 -25.52
N MET A 81 -12.53 -5.13 -25.80
CA MET A 81 -11.32 -5.25 -24.99
C MET A 81 -11.51 -4.59 -23.62
N LYS A 82 -11.12 -5.30 -22.55
CA LYS A 82 -11.35 -4.89 -21.16
C LYS A 82 -10.06 -4.59 -20.37
N ASP A 83 -8.92 -5.09 -20.86
CA ASP A 83 -7.64 -4.98 -20.18
C ASP A 83 -6.63 -4.18 -21.01
N PHE A 84 -6.10 -3.10 -20.43
CA PHE A 84 -5.14 -2.26 -21.16
C PHE A 84 -3.82 -2.98 -21.43
N GLY A 85 -3.31 -3.76 -20.48
CA GLY A 85 -2.02 -4.45 -20.61
C GLY A 85 -2.09 -5.68 -21.51
N LYS A 86 -3.15 -6.49 -21.37
CA LYS A 86 -3.29 -7.74 -22.11
C LYS A 86 -3.84 -7.56 -23.53
N GLU A 87 -4.70 -6.56 -23.74
CA GLU A 87 -5.49 -6.45 -24.95
C GLU A 87 -5.27 -5.13 -25.68
N VAL A 88 -5.55 -3.99 -25.03
CA VAL A 88 -5.56 -2.67 -25.70
C VAL A 88 -4.18 -2.28 -26.19
N ILE A 89 -3.16 -2.25 -25.32
CA ILE A 89 -1.81 -1.83 -25.69
C ILE A 89 -1.20 -2.76 -26.76
N PRO A 90 -1.25 -4.09 -26.60
CA PRO A 90 -0.78 -5.00 -27.66
C PRO A 90 -1.50 -4.81 -28.99
N SER A 91 -2.81 -4.55 -28.99
CA SER A 91 -3.59 -4.34 -30.22
C SER A 91 -3.20 -3.10 -31.03
N LEU A 92 -2.60 -2.11 -30.38
CA LEU A 92 -2.14 -0.85 -30.96
C LEU A 92 -0.72 -0.93 -31.52
N LEU A 93 0.07 -1.94 -31.11
CA LEU A 93 1.44 -2.14 -31.60
C LEU A 93 1.45 -2.33 -33.11
N GLY A 94 2.35 -1.63 -33.77
CA GLY A 94 2.44 -1.63 -35.25
C GLY A 94 1.35 -0.85 -35.99
N LYS A 95 0.26 -0.44 -35.31
CA LYS A 95 -0.83 0.37 -35.89
C LYS A 95 -0.77 1.84 -35.46
N LYS A 96 -0.31 2.10 -34.27
CA LYS A 96 -0.14 3.45 -33.71
C LYS A 96 1.27 3.59 -33.19
N LYS A 97 1.76 4.81 -33.02
CA LYS A 97 3.04 5.09 -32.39
C LYS A 97 2.85 5.10 -30.87
N LEU A 98 3.50 4.18 -30.19
CA LEU A 98 3.53 4.09 -28.74
C LEU A 98 4.93 4.46 -28.25
N HIS A 99 5.04 5.44 -27.38
CA HIS A 99 6.31 5.86 -26.82
C HIS A 99 6.36 5.58 -25.31
N SER A 100 7.50 5.11 -24.84
CA SER A 100 7.78 4.96 -23.42
C SER A 100 8.35 6.26 -22.86
N TYR A 101 7.80 6.71 -21.74
CA TYR A 101 8.43 7.71 -20.88
C TYR A 101 9.15 6.99 -19.75
N VAL A 102 10.47 7.04 -19.73
CA VAL A 102 11.29 6.41 -18.69
C VAL A 102 11.20 7.23 -17.42
N PHE A 103 10.60 6.69 -16.38
CA PHE A 103 10.48 7.30 -15.07
C PHE A 103 11.42 6.61 -14.10
N ASP A 104 12.46 7.30 -13.68
CA ASP A 104 13.53 6.75 -12.84
C ASP A 104 13.56 7.40 -11.43
N ASP A 105 12.39 7.76 -10.92
CA ASP A 105 12.19 8.15 -9.52
C ASP A 105 11.46 7.05 -8.75
N TYR A 106 11.15 7.30 -7.47
CA TYR A 106 10.42 6.36 -6.63
C TYR A 106 9.06 6.00 -7.23
N TRP A 107 8.82 4.74 -7.39
CA TRP A 107 7.55 4.14 -7.78
C TRP A 107 7.48 2.72 -7.23
N GLU A 108 6.34 2.35 -6.64
CA GLU A 108 6.05 1.02 -6.14
C GLU A 108 4.70 0.53 -6.68
N ASP A 109 4.66 -0.72 -7.10
CA ASP A 109 3.40 -1.42 -7.35
C ASP A 109 2.88 -2.01 -6.04
N ILE A 110 1.75 -1.48 -5.57
CA ILE A 110 1.09 -1.94 -4.32
C ILE A 110 -0.02 -2.95 -4.59
N GLY A 111 0.18 -3.82 -5.56
CA GLY A 111 -0.78 -4.84 -6.00
C GLY A 111 -0.96 -6.02 -5.03
N THR A 112 -0.15 -6.13 -3.97
CA THR A 112 -0.27 -7.18 -2.94
C THR A 112 -0.42 -6.59 -1.55
N VAL A 113 -0.94 -7.37 -0.60
CA VAL A 113 -1.06 -6.97 0.81
C VAL A 113 0.30 -6.62 1.40
N LYS A 114 1.30 -7.44 1.13
CA LYS A 114 2.66 -7.21 1.60
C LYS A 114 3.25 -5.93 1.05
N ALA A 115 3.13 -5.67 -0.25
CA ALA A 115 3.61 -4.43 -0.86
C ALA A 115 2.93 -3.19 -0.27
N PHE A 116 1.60 -3.23 -0.09
CA PHE A 116 0.87 -2.17 0.59
C PHE A 116 1.38 -1.93 2.02
N PHE A 117 1.55 -3.00 2.79
CA PHE A 117 2.02 -2.94 4.17
C PHE A 117 3.44 -2.36 4.29
N GLU A 118 4.38 -2.89 3.52
CA GLU A 118 5.78 -2.46 3.52
C GLU A 118 5.92 -1.01 3.04
N CYS A 119 5.24 -0.63 1.96
CA CYS A 119 5.26 0.72 1.43
C CYS A 119 4.77 1.75 2.46
N ASN A 120 3.69 1.45 3.21
CA ASN A 120 3.23 2.32 4.29
C ASN A 120 4.24 2.41 5.44
N LEU A 121 4.83 1.30 5.84
CA LEU A 121 5.80 1.29 6.93
C LEU A 121 7.13 1.97 6.57
N GLN A 122 7.56 1.93 5.32
CA GLN A 122 8.74 2.69 4.84
C GLN A 122 8.61 4.19 5.06
N LEU A 123 7.38 4.73 5.10
CA LEU A 123 7.15 6.14 5.38
C LEU A 123 7.50 6.53 6.82
N THR A 124 7.65 5.57 7.72
CA THR A 124 8.08 5.78 9.12
C THR A 124 9.59 5.83 9.28
N ASP A 125 10.37 5.53 8.24
CA ASP A 125 11.82 5.58 8.27
C ASP A 125 12.34 7.02 8.44
N ILE A 126 13.53 7.17 9.01
CA ILE A 126 14.19 8.50 9.20
C ILE A 126 14.32 9.22 7.85
N LYS A 127 14.61 8.50 6.79
CA LYS A 127 14.68 9.00 5.42
C LYS A 127 13.75 8.17 4.53
N PRO A 128 12.47 8.50 4.47
CA PRO A 128 11.52 7.76 3.66
C PRO A 128 11.84 7.93 2.16
N PRO A 129 11.50 6.93 1.33
CA PRO A 129 11.74 6.99 -0.11
C PRO A 129 10.86 8.04 -0.80
N PHE A 130 9.77 8.46 -0.17
CA PHE A 130 8.82 9.45 -0.67
C PHE A 130 8.49 10.49 0.40
N ASN A 131 8.45 11.78 0.02
CA ASN A 131 8.05 12.86 0.90
C ASN A 131 6.68 13.39 0.50
N PHE A 132 5.71 13.33 1.41
CA PHE A 132 4.37 13.89 1.21
C PHE A 132 4.34 15.42 1.13
N TYR A 133 5.35 16.11 1.65
CA TYR A 133 5.41 17.56 1.61
C TYR A 133 6.23 18.03 0.39
N ASN A 134 5.55 18.71 -0.53
CA ASN A 134 6.18 19.39 -1.65
C ASN A 134 5.48 20.72 -1.88
N GLU A 135 6.18 21.83 -1.72
CA GLU A 135 5.61 23.18 -1.88
C GLU A 135 5.15 23.49 -3.30
N THR A 136 5.85 22.95 -4.30
CA THR A 136 5.62 23.23 -5.71
C THR A 136 4.64 22.25 -6.37
N GLN A 137 4.51 21.05 -5.80
CA GLN A 137 3.64 19.98 -6.30
C GLN A 137 2.83 19.40 -5.14
N ARG A 138 1.89 20.17 -4.64
CA ARG A 138 1.07 19.77 -3.50
C ARG A 138 0.20 18.56 -3.82
N ILE A 139 0.15 17.62 -2.87
CA ILE A 139 -0.79 16.50 -2.91
C ILE A 139 -2.10 17.00 -2.31
N TYR A 140 -3.12 17.13 -3.15
CA TYR A 140 -4.45 17.58 -2.70
C TYR A 140 -5.25 16.40 -2.16
N THR A 141 -5.63 16.52 -0.88
CA THR A 141 -6.53 15.57 -0.22
C THR A 141 -7.73 16.31 0.35
N ARG A 142 -8.78 15.58 0.75
CA ARG A 142 -9.93 16.18 1.42
C ARG A 142 -9.48 16.77 2.77
N ALA A 143 -9.59 18.09 2.91
CA ALA A 143 -9.39 18.74 4.21
C ALA A 143 -10.51 18.33 5.17
N ARG A 144 -10.14 17.84 6.36
CA ARG A 144 -11.09 17.37 7.38
C ARG A 144 -11.16 18.27 8.59
N TYR A 145 -10.26 19.25 8.70
CA TYR A 145 -10.19 20.20 9.81
C TYR A 145 -10.21 19.53 11.19
N LEU A 146 -9.48 18.43 11.32
CA LEU A 146 -9.38 17.68 12.56
C LEU A 146 -8.47 18.38 13.57
N PRO A 147 -8.65 18.11 14.89
CA PRO A 147 -7.74 18.62 15.90
C PRO A 147 -6.35 17.98 15.76
N ALA A 148 -5.34 18.61 16.33
CA ALA A 148 -4.00 18.05 16.41
C ALA A 148 -4.00 16.70 17.15
N VAL A 149 -2.97 15.90 16.90
CA VAL A 149 -2.72 14.63 17.59
C VAL A 149 -2.56 14.90 19.09
N LYS A 150 -3.23 14.09 19.94
CA LYS A 150 -3.11 14.13 21.38
C LYS A 150 -2.33 12.92 21.88
N VAL A 151 -1.18 13.17 22.54
CA VAL A 151 -0.31 12.12 23.09
C VAL A 151 -0.16 12.29 24.60
N ASN A 152 -0.49 11.25 25.36
CA ASN A 152 -0.40 11.21 26.80
C ASN A 152 0.49 10.05 27.23
N GLY A 153 1.71 10.30 27.72
CA GLY A 153 2.61 9.31 28.31
C GLY A 153 3.09 8.18 27.41
N ALA A 154 3.02 8.32 26.08
CA ALA A 154 3.40 7.28 25.15
C ALA A 154 4.90 7.24 24.86
N THR A 155 5.40 6.04 24.54
CA THR A 155 6.74 5.80 23.98
C THR A 155 6.60 5.53 22.50
N ILE A 156 7.19 6.37 21.65
CA ILE A 156 6.99 6.32 20.21
C ILE A 156 8.33 6.28 19.47
N HIS A 157 8.52 5.29 18.61
CA HIS A 157 9.65 5.15 17.71
C HIS A 157 9.17 4.90 16.29
N HIS A 158 9.71 5.62 15.30
CA HIS A 158 9.39 5.43 13.88
C HIS A 158 7.87 5.44 13.60
N ALA A 159 7.20 6.56 13.82
CA ALA A 159 5.76 6.64 13.60
C ALA A 159 5.36 7.81 12.72
N VAL A 160 4.35 7.59 11.89
CA VAL A 160 3.59 8.64 11.21
C VAL A 160 2.16 8.60 11.76
N ILE A 161 1.69 9.73 12.30
CA ILE A 161 0.43 9.80 13.02
C ILE A 161 -0.41 10.92 12.44
N ALA A 162 -1.59 10.57 11.92
CA ALA A 162 -2.49 11.54 11.29
C ALA A 162 -3.35 12.29 12.32
N ASP A 163 -3.90 13.44 11.89
CA ASP A 163 -4.71 14.34 12.68
C ASP A 163 -5.92 13.65 13.34
N GLY A 164 -6.31 14.18 14.49
CA GLY A 164 -7.42 13.66 15.30
C GLY A 164 -7.11 12.39 16.07
N SER A 165 -5.88 11.88 16.01
CA SER A 165 -5.49 10.67 16.73
C SER A 165 -5.24 10.94 18.21
N ILE A 166 -5.56 9.96 19.08
CA ILE A 166 -5.40 10.01 20.52
C ILE A 166 -4.61 8.78 20.98
N ILE A 167 -3.48 9.00 21.67
CA ILE A 167 -2.60 7.94 22.12
C ILE A 167 -2.37 8.11 23.62
N ASN A 168 -2.78 7.11 24.41
CA ASN A 168 -2.70 7.14 25.86
C ASN A 168 -1.79 6.02 26.36
N ASN A 169 -0.69 6.35 27.06
CA ASN A 169 0.22 5.42 27.74
C ASN A 169 0.55 4.14 26.96
N ALA A 170 0.79 4.27 25.66
CA ALA A 170 1.03 3.16 24.74
C ALA A 170 2.49 3.14 24.24
N THR A 171 2.91 2.01 23.71
CA THR A 171 4.21 1.86 23.05
C THR A 171 4.00 1.60 21.57
N LEU A 172 4.55 2.47 20.72
CA LEU A 172 4.44 2.38 19.27
C LEU A 172 5.85 2.25 18.67
N ASN A 173 6.05 1.24 17.82
CA ASN A 173 7.30 1.04 17.11
C ASN A 173 7.03 0.68 15.65
N ARG A 174 7.47 1.54 14.73
CA ARG A 174 7.26 1.40 13.29
C ARG A 174 5.77 1.29 12.93
N VAL A 175 5.04 2.40 13.18
CA VAL A 175 3.57 2.43 13.09
C VAL A 175 3.09 3.58 12.20
N MET A 176 2.17 3.29 11.31
CA MET A 176 1.39 4.28 10.55
C MET A 176 -0.02 4.34 11.12
N LEU A 177 -0.43 5.49 11.66
CA LEU A 177 -1.79 5.72 12.17
C LEU A 177 -2.55 6.69 11.27
N GLY A 178 -3.65 6.24 10.71
CA GLY A 178 -4.61 7.05 9.97
C GLY A 178 -5.39 8.01 10.87
N VAL A 179 -6.22 8.84 10.27
CA VAL A 179 -7.00 9.88 10.97
C VAL A 179 -7.92 9.30 12.04
N ARG A 180 -8.07 9.98 13.18
CA ARG A 180 -8.95 9.59 14.30
C ARG A 180 -8.61 8.24 14.94
N SER A 181 -7.36 7.78 14.81
CA SER A 181 -6.93 6.56 15.50
C SER A 181 -6.90 6.76 17.00
N VAL A 182 -7.46 5.82 17.75
CA VAL A 182 -7.44 5.82 19.21
C VAL A 182 -6.67 4.61 19.71
N ILE A 183 -5.63 4.84 20.51
CA ILE A 183 -4.83 3.77 21.13
C ILE A 183 -4.88 3.95 22.64
N SER A 184 -5.38 2.92 23.34
CA SER A 184 -5.58 2.98 24.78
C SER A 184 -4.38 2.46 25.58
N GLU A 185 -4.42 2.72 26.88
CA GLU A 185 -3.38 2.49 27.88
C GLU A 185 -2.82 1.06 27.88
N GLY A 186 -1.50 0.94 27.98
CA GLY A 186 -0.78 -0.31 28.10
C GLY A 186 -0.64 -1.08 26.79
N SER A 187 -1.19 -0.58 25.70
CA SER A 187 -1.15 -1.26 24.39
C SER A 187 0.21 -1.08 23.71
N LYS A 188 0.64 -2.13 23.01
CA LYS A 188 1.90 -2.21 22.27
C LYS A 188 1.63 -2.55 20.81
N LEU A 189 2.02 -1.67 19.91
CA LEU A 189 1.90 -1.85 18.48
C LEU A 189 3.29 -1.86 17.84
N GLU A 190 3.59 -2.89 17.06
CA GLU A 190 4.86 -3.05 16.37
C GLU A 190 4.64 -3.48 14.91
N ASN A 191 5.19 -2.73 13.97
CA ASN A 191 4.93 -2.93 12.54
C ASN A 191 3.41 -2.94 12.25
N VAL A 192 2.71 -1.85 12.50
CA VAL A 192 1.25 -1.77 12.33
C VAL A 192 0.88 -0.62 11.41
N VAL A 193 0.02 -0.91 10.46
CA VAL A 193 -0.68 0.09 9.64
C VAL A 193 -2.14 0.11 10.08
N MET A 194 -2.59 1.21 10.69
CA MET A 194 -3.98 1.42 11.10
C MET A 194 -4.60 2.51 10.22
N MET A 195 -5.70 2.18 9.54
CA MET A 195 -6.37 3.08 8.60
C MET A 195 -7.19 4.20 9.29
N GLY A 196 -7.41 4.07 10.61
CA GLY A 196 -8.12 5.03 11.42
C GLY A 196 -9.65 4.88 11.38
N ALA A 197 -10.38 5.99 11.57
CA ALA A 197 -11.82 5.99 11.61
C ALA A 197 -12.44 7.00 10.64
N ASP A 198 -13.64 6.71 10.17
CA ASP A 198 -14.40 7.60 9.30
C ASP A 198 -14.96 8.79 10.09
N ASP A 199 -15.39 8.57 11.35
CA ASP A 199 -15.92 9.59 12.26
C ASP A 199 -15.41 9.39 13.69
N PHE A 200 -15.59 10.40 14.55
CA PHE A 200 -15.45 10.23 15.99
C PHE A 200 -16.75 9.69 16.57
N GLU A 201 -16.64 8.84 17.58
CA GLU A 201 -17.79 8.44 18.40
C GLU A 201 -18.17 9.59 19.36
N ASN A 202 -19.46 9.79 19.54
CA ASN A 202 -20.04 10.72 20.47
C ASN A 202 -20.61 10.01 21.72
N ASP A 203 -21.19 10.77 22.67
CA ASP A 203 -21.70 10.20 23.92
C ASP A 203 -22.80 9.14 23.68
N THR A 204 -23.68 9.35 22.70
CA THR A 204 -24.72 8.38 22.32
C THR A 204 -24.11 7.09 21.76
N ASP A 205 -23.07 7.20 20.93
CA ASP A 205 -22.37 6.04 20.40
C ASP A 205 -21.71 5.23 21.54
N PHE A 206 -21.14 5.91 22.53
CA PHE A 206 -20.56 5.23 23.70
C PHE A 206 -21.60 4.50 24.56
N GLU A 207 -22.77 5.13 24.79
CA GLU A 207 -23.88 4.49 25.51
C GLU A 207 -24.38 3.25 24.74
N GLU A 208 -24.52 3.35 23.44
CA GLU A 208 -24.92 2.22 22.58
C GLU A 208 -23.87 1.10 22.61
N ASN A 209 -22.58 1.41 22.54
CA ASN A 209 -21.51 0.41 22.62
C ASN A 209 -21.57 -0.37 23.92
N VAL A 210 -21.82 0.32 25.05
CA VAL A 210 -22.00 -0.33 26.35
C VAL A 210 -23.22 -1.25 26.35
N ALA A 211 -24.35 -0.78 25.83
CA ALA A 211 -25.59 -1.57 25.76
C ALA A 211 -25.43 -2.82 24.89
N LEU A 212 -24.67 -2.74 23.81
CA LEU A 212 -24.38 -3.84 22.89
C LEU A 212 -23.21 -4.72 23.33
N GLY A 213 -22.49 -4.37 24.39
CA GLY A 213 -21.30 -5.10 24.85
C GLY A 213 -20.17 -5.10 23.84
N ARG A 214 -20.08 -4.07 23.00
CA ARG A 214 -19.04 -3.95 21.97
C ARG A 214 -17.98 -2.88 22.37
N PRO A 215 -16.70 -3.07 22.02
CA PRO A 215 -15.67 -2.07 22.24
C PRO A 215 -15.94 -0.80 21.42
N ASN A 216 -15.37 0.32 21.87
CA ASN A 216 -15.31 1.56 21.09
C ASN A 216 -14.36 1.43 19.89
N ILE A 217 -14.49 2.31 18.90
CA ILE A 217 -13.58 2.35 17.74
C ILE A 217 -12.14 2.61 18.21
N GLY A 218 -11.21 1.81 17.70
CA GLY A 218 -9.79 1.91 18.01
C GLY A 218 -9.25 0.67 18.71
N VAL A 219 -8.15 0.84 19.43
CA VAL A 219 -7.45 -0.22 20.16
C VAL A 219 -7.66 -0.04 21.67
N GLY A 220 -8.24 -1.04 22.30
CA GLY A 220 -8.49 -1.10 23.74
C GLY A 220 -7.21 -1.16 24.57
N LYS A 221 -7.37 -1.36 25.89
CA LYS A 221 -6.26 -1.39 26.85
C LYS A 221 -5.49 -2.71 26.81
N GLY A 222 -4.18 -2.64 27.05
CA GLY A 222 -3.34 -3.84 27.25
C GLY A 222 -3.18 -4.73 26.02
N CYS A 223 -3.47 -4.24 24.82
CA CYS A 223 -3.35 -5.01 23.58
C CYS A 223 -1.89 -5.18 23.15
N SER A 224 -1.61 -6.30 22.46
CA SER A 224 -0.33 -6.56 21.81
C SER A 224 -0.58 -6.90 20.34
N ILE A 225 -0.17 -6.01 19.43
CA ILE A 225 -0.47 -6.13 18.01
C ILE A 225 0.82 -6.02 17.21
N ARG A 226 1.10 -7.01 16.37
CA ARG A 226 2.31 -7.08 15.55
C ARG A 226 2.00 -7.44 14.11
N ASN A 227 2.81 -6.89 13.20
CA ASN A 227 2.79 -7.20 11.76
C ASN A 227 1.36 -7.22 11.20
N ALA A 228 0.61 -6.14 11.42
CA ALA A 228 -0.82 -6.10 11.15
C ALA A 228 -1.27 -4.84 10.40
N ILE A 229 -2.30 -5.03 9.59
CA ILE A 229 -3.12 -3.96 9.04
C ILE A 229 -4.45 -3.96 9.80
N LEU A 230 -4.77 -2.84 10.42
CA LEU A 230 -6.06 -2.57 11.05
C LEU A 230 -6.84 -1.64 10.12
N ASP A 231 -7.86 -2.17 9.45
CA ASP A 231 -8.65 -1.39 8.51
C ASP A 231 -9.54 -0.37 9.26
N LYS A 232 -10.38 0.34 8.56
CA LYS A 232 -11.17 1.44 9.11
C LYS A 232 -12.22 0.97 10.10
N ASN A 233 -12.43 1.81 11.12
CA ASN A 233 -13.49 1.65 12.12
C ASN A 233 -13.39 0.35 12.93
N VAL A 234 -12.22 -0.29 12.98
CA VAL A 234 -12.04 -1.49 13.78
C VAL A 234 -12.28 -1.19 15.27
N ARG A 235 -12.91 -2.13 15.95
CA ARG A 235 -13.24 -2.10 17.38
C ARG A 235 -12.48 -3.21 18.08
N ILE A 236 -11.37 -2.89 18.68
CA ILE A 236 -10.50 -3.86 19.35
C ILE A 236 -10.65 -3.69 20.86
N GLY A 237 -11.17 -4.72 21.51
CA GLY A 237 -11.38 -4.78 22.95
C GLY A 237 -10.08 -4.77 23.76
N ASN A 238 -10.19 -4.96 25.06
CA ASN A 238 -9.04 -4.96 25.95
C ASN A 238 -8.29 -6.30 25.92
N ASN A 239 -6.97 -6.27 26.15
CA ASN A 239 -6.10 -7.45 26.24
C ASN A 239 -6.14 -8.37 24.99
N VAL A 240 -6.36 -7.77 23.83
CA VAL A 240 -6.35 -8.49 22.54
C VAL A 240 -4.89 -8.73 22.12
N VAL A 241 -4.62 -9.95 21.60
CA VAL A 241 -3.29 -10.31 21.08
C VAL A 241 -3.41 -10.71 19.63
N LEU A 242 -2.73 -9.98 18.75
CA LEU A 242 -2.66 -10.23 17.31
C LEU A 242 -1.19 -10.34 16.89
N ASP A 243 -0.76 -11.54 16.51
CA ASP A 243 0.59 -11.80 16.01
C ASP A 243 0.53 -12.93 14.97
N PRO A 244 0.85 -12.68 13.70
CA PRO A 244 0.85 -13.71 12.66
C PRO A 244 2.02 -14.68 12.75
N ALA A 245 3.02 -14.43 13.61
CA ALA A 245 4.21 -15.27 13.70
C ALA A 245 3.85 -16.72 14.05
N GLY A 246 4.29 -17.66 13.23
CA GLY A 246 4.03 -19.09 13.42
C GLY A 246 2.64 -19.56 12.94
N LEU A 247 1.79 -18.68 12.45
CA LEU A 247 0.52 -19.02 11.85
C LEU A 247 0.69 -19.29 10.34
N GLU A 248 -0.22 -20.09 9.78
CA GLU A 248 -0.25 -20.38 8.35
C GLU A 248 -0.63 -19.13 7.55
N ASP A 249 -0.01 -18.94 6.40
CA ASP A 249 -0.43 -17.92 5.44
C ASP A 249 -1.76 -18.32 4.79
N ASN A 250 -2.50 -17.32 4.28
CA ASN A 250 -3.84 -17.49 3.74
C ASN A 250 -4.88 -18.07 4.75
N PHE A 251 -4.62 -17.88 6.03
CA PHE A 251 -5.56 -18.25 7.09
C PHE A 251 -6.72 -17.25 7.17
N GLU A 252 -7.92 -17.75 7.42
CA GLU A 252 -9.14 -16.95 7.67
C GLU A 252 -9.75 -17.37 8.99
N SER A 253 -9.87 -16.45 9.94
CA SER A 253 -10.66 -16.67 11.13
C SER A 253 -12.14 -16.31 10.84
N GLY A 254 -13.07 -16.95 11.53
CA GLY A 254 -14.49 -16.58 11.43
C GLY A 254 -14.83 -15.20 12.02
N ALA A 255 -13.84 -14.42 12.46
CA ALA A 255 -13.99 -13.10 13.09
C ALA A 255 -13.49 -11.94 12.19
N ASP A 256 -13.53 -12.10 10.87
CA ASP A 256 -13.05 -11.11 9.90
C ASP A 256 -11.58 -10.69 10.10
N VAL A 257 -10.76 -11.61 10.62
CA VAL A 257 -9.32 -11.52 10.72
C VAL A 257 -8.69 -12.53 9.79
N VAL A 258 -7.82 -12.09 8.91
CA VAL A 258 -7.18 -12.92 7.89
C VAL A 258 -5.68 -12.72 7.87
N ILE A 259 -4.93 -13.72 7.38
CA ILE A 259 -3.50 -13.59 7.09
C ILE A 259 -3.31 -13.72 5.59
N ARG A 260 -2.60 -12.75 4.99
CA ARG A 260 -2.20 -12.73 3.59
C ARG A 260 -0.77 -12.24 3.46
N ASP A 261 0.05 -12.96 2.72
CA ASP A 261 1.46 -12.62 2.50
C ASP A 261 2.24 -12.44 3.83
N GLY A 262 1.88 -13.20 4.88
CA GLY A 262 2.49 -13.10 6.21
C GLY A 262 2.04 -11.88 7.03
N VAL A 263 1.08 -11.09 6.57
CA VAL A 263 0.52 -9.92 7.27
C VAL A 263 -0.86 -10.25 7.80
N LEU A 264 -1.09 -9.96 9.09
CA LEU A 264 -2.41 -10.07 9.70
C LEU A 264 -3.26 -8.85 9.33
N ILE A 265 -4.51 -9.10 8.93
CA ILE A 265 -5.45 -8.05 8.53
C ILE A 265 -6.70 -8.18 9.38
N VAL A 266 -7.06 -7.12 10.09
CA VAL A 266 -8.38 -6.94 10.68
C VAL A 266 -9.19 -6.10 9.71
N THR A 267 -10.25 -6.67 9.14
CA THR A 267 -11.02 -6.02 8.09
C THR A 267 -11.88 -4.88 8.62
N LYS A 268 -12.37 -4.03 7.72
CA LYS A 268 -13.17 -2.86 8.07
C LYS A 268 -14.39 -3.22 8.94
N ASP A 269 -14.70 -2.36 9.92
CA ASP A 269 -15.84 -2.47 10.84
C ASP A 269 -15.82 -3.73 11.74
N THR A 270 -14.74 -4.49 11.75
CA THR A 270 -14.57 -5.69 12.59
C THR A 270 -14.62 -5.35 14.08
N VAL A 271 -15.27 -6.22 14.84
CA VAL A 271 -15.36 -6.17 16.30
C VAL A 271 -14.62 -7.35 16.92
N LEU A 272 -13.52 -7.10 17.62
CA LEU A 272 -12.81 -8.09 18.43
C LEU A 272 -13.08 -7.80 19.90
N LEU A 273 -13.71 -8.76 20.60
CA LEU A 273 -14.05 -8.62 22.01
C LEU A 273 -12.81 -8.72 22.91
N ASP A 274 -12.98 -8.34 24.19
CA ASP A 274 -11.91 -8.42 25.19
C ASP A 274 -11.27 -9.80 25.24
N GLY A 275 -9.95 -9.86 25.29
CA GLY A 275 -9.17 -11.08 25.40
C GLY A 275 -9.07 -11.92 24.12
N PHE A 276 -9.56 -11.44 22.96
CA PHE A 276 -9.40 -12.16 21.69
C PHE A 276 -7.90 -12.38 21.39
N GLN A 277 -7.58 -13.61 20.97
CA GLN A 277 -6.19 -13.97 20.66
C GLN A 277 -6.09 -14.65 19.29
N MET A 278 -5.19 -14.14 18.46
CA MET A 278 -4.75 -14.76 17.22
C MET A 278 -3.23 -14.76 17.22
N LYS A 279 -2.68 -15.88 17.63
CA LYS A 279 -1.22 -16.13 17.74
C LYS A 279 -0.98 -17.65 17.70
N ALA A 280 0.26 -18.07 17.37
CA ALA A 280 0.68 -19.47 17.49
C ALA A 280 0.79 -19.89 18.96
#